data_c80164c811f8f2c3e78a78a6a150e9e4
#
_entry.id   c80164c811f8f2c3e78a78a6a150e9e4
#
_cell.length_a   1.000
_cell.length_b   1.000
_cell.length_c   1.000
_cell.angle_alpha   90.00
_cell.angle_beta   90.00
_cell.angle_gamma   90.00
#
_symmetry.space_group_name_H-M   'P 1'
#
loop_
_entity.id
_entity.type
_entity.pdbx_description
1 polymer ?
#
loop_
_entity_poly.entity_id
_entity_poly.type
_entity_poly.pdbx_seq_one_letter_code
_entity_poly.pdbx_strand_id
1 'polypeptide(L)'
;MKEGPDISHIAALIGDPARANILTALMDGRALTASELAAEAGVTLPTTSGHLSKLEGADLIQHRKSGRHKYFHLADGDVAAVLEALMGLAANRGGRRVRTGPKDQQMRQARVCYNHLAGAMGVQMFQSLVGQGVLLEDGEDVRLTPKGREFATGFGIDVAALETARAPMCRSCLDWSERRTHLAGTLGRALLTRMIETGWAQREEGSRVVTFSNSGRAAFEAAFQLGG
;
A
#
# COMPACT_ATOMS: atom_id res chain seq x y z
N MET A 1 34.84 -3.21 9.99
CA MET A 1 33.78 -2.99 8.97
C MET A 1 32.46 -3.39 9.59
N LYS A 2 31.41 -2.61 9.46
CA LYS A 2 30.08 -3.04 9.91
C LYS A 2 29.51 -3.99 8.87
N GLU A 3 29.34 -5.24 9.22
CA GLU A 3 28.66 -6.22 8.38
C GLU A 3 27.14 -6.00 8.48
N GLY A 4 26.44 -5.94 7.35
CA GLY A 4 24.99 -5.77 7.28
C GLY A 4 24.55 -4.97 6.05
N PRO A 5 23.24 -4.90 5.78
CA PRO A 5 22.68 -4.12 4.67
C PRO A 5 23.05 -2.64 4.77
N ASP A 6 23.46 -2.02 3.68
CA ASP A 6 23.77 -0.60 3.61
C ASP A 6 22.49 0.24 3.50
N ILE A 7 21.85 0.49 4.64
CA ILE A 7 20.68 1.35 4.71
C ILE A 7 20.99 2.81 4.39
N SER A 8 22.26 3.25 4.56
CA SER A 8 22.63 4.65 4.34
C SER A 8 22.56 5.01 2.86
N HIS A 9 22.93 4.08 1.99
CA HIS A 9 22.83 4.26 0.54
C HIS A 9 21.37 4.45 0.09
N ILE A 10 20.47 3.57 0.52
CA ILE A 10 19.04 3.66 0.20
C ILE A 10 18.43 4.94 0.82
N ALA A 11 18.73 5.24 2.07
CA ALA A 11 18.23 6.44 2.73
C ALA A 11 18.68 7.73 2.02
N ALA A 12 19.94 7.81 1.57
CA ALA A 12 20.45 8.95 0.81
C ALA A 12 19.73 9.10 -0.56
N LEU A 13 19.40 7.98 -1.22
CA LEU A 13 18.63 8.01 -2.46
C LEU A 13 17.22 8.53 -2.25
N ILE A 14 16.51 8.07 -1.22
CA ILE A 14 15.14 8.49 -0.92
C ILE A 14 15.11 9.91 -0.34
N GLY A 15 16.12 10.31 0.42
CA GLY A 15 16.17 11.58 1.15
C GLY A 15 16.36 12.83 0.27
N ASP A 16 16.73 12.71 -0.99
CA ASP A 16 16.81 13.83 -1.92
C ASP A 16 15.39 14.33 -2.29
N PRO A 17 15.09 15.63 -2.21
CA PRO A 17 13.74 16.14 -2.43
C PRO A 17 13.15 15.82 -3.81
N ALA A 18 13.95 15.90 -4.86
CA ALA A 18 13.49 15.61 -6.23
C ALA A 18 13.20 14.11 -6.41
N ARG A 19 14.10 13.24 -5.90
CA ARG A 19 13.88 11.79 -5.94
C ARG A 19 12.70 11.37 -5.05
N ALA A 20 12.53 11.98 -3.88
CA ALA A 20 11.37 11.74 -3.04
C ALA A 20 10.06 12.11 -3.75
N ASN A 21 10.04 13.19 -4.53
CA ASN A 21 8.87 13.57 -5.34
C ASN A 21 8.61 12.59 -6.48
N ILE A 22 9.66 12.15 -7.19
CA ILE A 22 9.58 11.11 -8.22
C ILE A 22 8.98 9.82 -7.65
N LEU A 23 9.56 9.30 -6.58
CA LEU A 23 9.09 8.09 -5.93
C LEU A 23 7.65 8.21 -5.43
N THR A 24 7.30 9.37 -4.85
CA THR A 24 5.93 9.66 -4.41
C THR A 24 4.94 9.68 -5.58
N ALA A 25 5.32 10.25 -6.74
CA ALA A 25 4.48 10.24 -7.92
C ALA A 25 4.23 8.82 -8.44
N LEU A 26 5.25 7.96 -8.39
CA LEU A 26 5.15 6.55 -8.80
C LEU A 26 4.36 5.67 -7.81
N MET A 27 4.14 6.14 -6.58
CA MET A 27 3.29 5.46 -5.59
C MET A 27 1.82 5.36 -6.04
N ASP A 28 1.37 6.19 -6.99
CA ASP A 28 0.04 6.07 -7.59
C ASP A 28 -0.14 4.79 -8.43
N GLY A 29 0.93 4.00 -8.61
CA GLY A 29 0.90 2.72 -9.35
C GLY A 29 0.89 2.89 -10.86
N ARG A 30 0.85 4.13 -11.38
CA ARG A 30 0.93 4.42 -12.81
C ARG A 30 2.39 4.51 -13.25
N ALA A 31 2.66 4.00 -14.43
CA ALA A 31 3.93 4.22 -15.08
C ALA A 31 3.97 5.62 -15.71
N LEU A 32 4.99 6.41 -15.41
CA LEU A 32 5.15 7.80 -15.85
C LEU A 32 6.39 7.97 -16.72
N THR A 33 6.31 8.86 -17.70
CA THR A 33 7.45 9.26 -18.53
C THR A 33 8.41 10.16 -17.76
N ALA A 34 9.65 10.29 -18.25
CA ALA A 34 10.63 11.20 -17.66
C ALA A 34 10.14 12.67 -17.64
N SER A 35 9.37 13.09 -18.63
CA SER A 35 8.81 14.46 -18.70
C SER A 35 7.73 14.68 -17.63
N GLU A 36 6.86 13.71 -17.39
CA GLU A 36 5.85 13.79 -16.32
C GLU A 36 6.52 13.78 -14.95
N LEU A 37 7.55 12.94 -14.77
CA LEU A 37 8.32 12.88 -13.52
C LEU A 37 9.13 14.17 -13.28
N ALA A 38 9.61 14.84 -14.32
CA ALA A 38 10.26 16.16 -14.22
C ALA A 38 9.29 17.21 -13.68
N ALA A 39 8.06 17.22 -14.18
CA ALA A 39 7.00 18.12 -13.70
C ALA A 39 6.63 17.83 -12.23
N GLU A 40 6.49 16.54 -11.84
CA GLU A 40 6.20 16.16 -10.46
C GLU A 40 7.36 16.49 -9.49
N ALA A 41 8.61 16.35 -9.95
CA ALA A 41 9.80 16.64 -9.16
C ALA A 41 10.12 18.14 -9.07
N GLY A 42 9.59 18.96 -10.00
CA GLY A 42 9.89 20.38 -10.08
C GLY A 42 11.32 20.68 -10.55
N VAL A 43 11.90 19.80 -11.37
CA VAL A 43 13.27 19.94 -11.91
C VAL A 43 13.29 19.75 -13.42
N THR A 44 14.41 20.11 -14.07
CA THR A 44 14.56 19.99 -15.52
C THR A 44 14.64 18.53 -15.95
N LEU A 45 14.30 18.24 -17.22
CA LEU A 45 14.38 16.90 -17.79
C LEU A 45 15.80 16.28 -17.72
N PRO A 46 16.90 17.02 -18.03
CA PRO A 46 18.25 16.50 -17.83
C PRO A 46 18.53 16.10 -16.38
N THR A 47 18.14 16.93 -15.42
CA THR A 47 18.28 16.65 -13.98
C THR A 47 17.48 15.41 -13.60
N THR A 48 16.24 15.29 -14.08
CA THR A 48 15.38 14.13 -13.87
C THR A 48 16.02 12.86 -14.40
N SER A 49 16.61 12.88 -15.59
CA SER A 49 17.31 11.73 -16.16
C SER A 49 18.44 11.23 -15.26
N GLY A 50 19.21 12.14 -14.64
CA GLY A 50 20.23 11.79 -13.66
C GLY A 50 19.66 11.17 -12.38
N HIS A 51 18.52 11.67 -11.90
CA HIS A 51 17.81 11.09 -10.74
C HIS A 51 17.26 9.70 -11.07
N LEU A 52 16.64 9.51 -12.24
CA LEU A 52 16.11 8.23 -12.70
C LEU A 52 17.21 7.18 -12.80
N SER A 53 18.36 7.52 -13.40
CA SER A 53 19.50 6.59 -13.50
C SER A 53 20.00 6.13 -12.12
N LYS A 54 20.03 7.02 -11.12
CA LYS A 54 20.42 6.66 -9.75
C LYS A 54 19.40 5.74 -9.08
N LEU A 55 18.12 6.00 -9.27
CA LEU A 55 17.06 5.17 -8.70
C LEU A 55 16.97 3.79 -9.38
N GLU A 56 17.18 3.72 -10.71
CA GLU A 56 17.28 2.45 -11.45
C GLU A 56 18.50 1.65 -11.03
N GLY A 57 19.66 2.30 -10.89
CA GLY A 57 20.90 1.63 -10.48
C GLY A 57 20.86 1.05 -9.06
N ALA A 58 19.87 1.44 -8.25
CA ALA A 58 19.62 0.91 -6.91
C ALA A 58 18.34 0.05 -6.85
N ASP A 59 17.79 -0.36 -7.97
CA ASP A 59 16.59 -1.17 -8.09
C ASP A 59 15.37 -0.61 -7.34
N LEU A 60 15.28 0.73 -7.19
CA LEU A 60 14.12 1.37 -6.59
C LEU A 60 13.00 1.65 -7.62
N ILE A 61 13.36 1.78 -8.88
CA ILE A 61 12.44 1.93 -10.00
C ILE A 61 12.88 1.06 -11.18
N GLN A 62 11.93 0.74 -12.05
CA GLN A 62 12.18 0.08 -13.33
C GLN A 62 11.48 0.85 -14.45
N HIS A 63 11.85 0.57 -15.71
CA HIS A 63 11.12 1.15 -16.82
C HIS A 63 10.68 0.10 -17.84
N ARG A 64 9.59 0.38 -18.54
CA ARG A 64 9.15 -0.31 -19.75
C ARG A 64 9.24 0.64 -20.94
N LYS A 65 9.68 0.13 -22.09
CA LYS A 65 9.62 0.87 -23.35
C LYS A 65 8.26 0.63 -24.02
N SER A 66 7.62 1.70 -24.49
CA SER A 66 6.47 1.63 -25.37
C SER A 66 6.67 2.65 -26.51
N GLY A 67 6.89 2.14 -27.71
CA GLY A 67 7.32 2.96 -28.85
C GLY A 67 8.63 3.67 -28.55
N ARG A 68 8.64 5.01 -28.71
CA ARG A 68 9.82 5.87 -28.42
C ARG A 68 9.91 6.34 -26.98
N HIS A 69 8.94 5.99 -26.11
CA HIS A 69 8.88 6.44 -24.72
C HIS A 69 9.31 5.36 -23.74
N LYS A 70 9.97 5.80 -22.66
CA LYS A 70 10.20 5.00 -21.45
C LYS A 70 9.18 5.41 -20.39
N TYR A 71 8.54 4.42 -19.79
CA TYR A 71 7.57 4.58 -18.69
C TYR A 71 8.17 3.95 -17.45
N PHE A 72 8.39 4.75 -16.42
CA PHE A 72 8.99 4.35 -15.16
C PHE A 72 7.92 3.97 -14.15
N HIS A 73 8.19 2.97 -13.33
CA HIS A 73 7.35 2.51 -12.22
C HIS A 73 8.23 2.08 -11.04
N LEU A 74 7.66 1.93 -9.84
CA LEU A 74 8.39 1.34 -8.72
C LEU A 74 8.82 -0.08 -9.06
N ALA A 75 10.01 -0.49 -8.61
CA ALA A 75 10.57 -1.80 -8.94
C ALA A 75 9.65 -2.93 -8.46
N ASP A 76 9.17 -2.83 -7.22
CA ASP A 76 8.35 -3.85 -6.58
C ASP A 76 7.50 -3.30 -5.41
N GLY A 77 6.80 -4.22 -4.73
CA GLY A 77 5.97 -3.91 -3.57
C GLY A 77 6.77 -3.56 -2.30
N ASP A 78 8.01 -4.04 -2.18
CA ASP A 78 8.84 -3.78 -1.00
C ASP A 78 9.29 -2.32 -0.98
N VAL A 79 9.64 -1.75 -2.15
CA VAL A 79 9.91 -0.32 -2.31
C VAL A 79 8.68 0.50 -1.93
N ALA A 80 7.49 0.11 -2.40
CA ALA A 80 6.25 0.80 -2.06
C ALA A 80 5.98 0.76 -0.54
N ALA A 81 6.20 -0.38 0.11
CA ALA A 81 5.99 -0.56 1.55
C ALA A 81 6.94 0.34 2.38
N VAL A 82 8.21 0.44 1.99
CA VAL A 82 9.18 1.33 2.65
C VAL A 82 8.76 2.79 2.50
N LEU A 83 8.35 3.22 1.31
CA LEU A 83 7.89 4.58 1.07
C LEU A 83 6.62 4.90 1.88
N GLU A 84 5.67 3.98 1.98
CA GLU A 84 4.47 4.13 2.81
C GLU A 84 4.84 4.29 4.30
N ALA A 85 5.76 3.47 4.81
CA ALA A 85 6.23 3.57 6.18
C ALA A 85 6.92 4.92 6.47
N LEU A 86 7.78 5.39 5.56
CA LEU A 86 8.42 6.70 5.66
C LEU A 86 7.40 7.85 5.62
N MET A 87 6.39 7.76 4.75
CA MET A 87 5.31 8.76 4.69
C MET A 87 4.49 8.77 5.98
N GLY A 88 4.19 7.61 6.56
CA GLY A 88 3.52 7.48 7.85
C GLY A 88 4.33 8.14 8.98
N LEU A 89 5.63 7.83 9.05
CA LEU A 89 6.53 8.43 10.01
C LEU A 89 6.61 9.96 9.87
N ALA A 90 6.75 10.46 8.65
CA ALA A 90 6.80 11.89 8.38
C ALA A 90 5.48 12.61 8.75
N ALA A 91 4.33 11.97 8.51
CA ALA A 91 3.03 12.49 8.88
C ALA A 91 2.89 12.63 10.41
N ASN A 92 3.34 11.62 11.17
CA ASN A 92 3.28 11.61 12.64
C ASN A 92 4.28 12.60 13.29
N ARG A 93 5.34 12.98 12.59
CA ARG A 93 6.38 13.93 13.08
C ARG A 93 6.15 15.37 12.59
N GLY A 94 4.96 15.70 12.08
CA GLY A 94 4.58 17.06 11.70
C GLY A 94 5.10 17.52 10.34
N GLY A 95 5.62 16.63 9.52
CA GLY A 95 5.98 16.89 8.13
C GLY A 95 4.75 17.21 7.28
N ARG A 96 4.39 18.50 7.16
CA ARG A 96 3.24 18.92 6.35
C ARG A 96 3.62 18.97 4.87
N ARG A 97 3.14 18.03 4.07
CA ARG A 97 2.90 18.26 2.65
C ARG A 97 1.47 18.80 2.47
N VAL A 98 1.29 19.74 1.54
CA VAL A 98 -0.01 20.39 1.26
C VAL A 98 -1.08 19.41 0.77
N ARG A 99 -0.67 18.21 0.32
CA ARG A 99 -1.58 17.16 -0.17
C ARG A 99 -1.15 15.79 0.36
N THR A 100 -2.06 15.12 1.07
CA THR A 100 -1.92 13.74 1.50
C THR A 100 -2.66 12.81 0.55
N GLY A 101 -2.06 11.67 0.23
CA GLY A 101 -2.68 10.64 -0.58
C GLY A 101 -2.46 10.78 -2.09
N PRO A 102 -2.77 9.73 -2.85
CA PRO A 102 -2.67 9.71 -4.30
C PRO A 102 -3.58 10.76 -4.93
N LYS A 103 -3.19 11.26 -6.10
CA LYS A 103 -4.05 12.16 -6.91
C LYS A 103 -5.26 11.40 -7.45
N ASP A 104 -5.08 10.13 -7.73
CA ASP A 104 -6.08 9.23 -8.26
C ASP A 104 -7.13 8.87 -7.20
N GLN A 105 -8.41 9.10 -7.51
CA GLN A 105 -9.53 8.84 -6.61
C GLN A 105 -9.73 7.34 -6.38
N GLN A 106 -9.52 6.49 -7.38
CA GLN A 106 -9.64 5.03 -7.25
C GLN A 106 -8.58 4.50 -6.29
N MET A 107 -7.33 4.99 -6.40
CA MET A 107 -6.25 4.67 -5.46
C MET A 107 -6.55 5.11 -4.01
N ARG A 108 -7.29 6.21 -3.82
CA ARG A 108 -7.75 6.62 -2.50
C ARG A 108 -8.83 5.70 -1.97
N GLN A 109 -9.74 5.27 -2.84
CA GLN A 109 -10.86 4.43 -2.46
C GLN A 109 -10.42 3.04 -2.04
N ALA A 110 -9.68 2.35 -2.90
CA ALA A 110 -9.15 1.02 -2.61
C ALA A 110 -7.88 0.74 -3.41
N ARG A 111 -6.84 0.29 -2.74
CA ARG A 111 -5.57 -0.09 -3.33
C ARG A 111 -4.92 -1.24 -2.60
N VAL A 112 -3.94 -1.84 -3.24
CA VAL A 112 -3.04 -2.79 -2.58
C VAL A 112 -1.93 -2.03 -1.88
N CYS A 113 -1.75 -2.27 -0.58
CA CYS A 113 -0.56 -1.94 0.19
C CYS A 113 0.24 -3.22 0.39
N TYR A 114 1.37 -3.35 -0.31
CA TYR A 114 2.16 -4.59 -0.38
C TYR A 114 1.34 -5.80 -0.84
N ASN A 115 0.50 -6.40 0.01
CA ASN A 115 -0.32 -7.58 -0.31
C ASN A 115 -1.71 -7.59 0.34
N HIS A 116 -2.12 -6.50 0.97
CA HIS A 116 -3.40 -6.36 1.68
C HIS A 116 -4.15 -5.10 1.24
N LEU A 117 -5.43 -5.01 1.57
CA LEU A 117 -6.31 -3.91 1.17
C LEU A 117 -6.02 -2.65 1.99
N ALA A 118 -5.87 -1.52 1.31
CA ALA A 118 -5.65 -0.19 1.85
C ALA A 118 -6.56 0.85 1.18
N GLY A 119 -6.42 2.11 1.55
CA GLY A 119 -7.33 3.19 1.17
C GLY A 119 -8.56 3.23 2.07
N ALA A 120 -9.54 4.03 1.69
CA ALA A 120 -10.77 4.22 2.48
C ALA A 120 -11.46 2.89 2.82
N MET A 121 -11.53 1.96 1.84
CA MET A 121 -12.13 0.63 2.07
C MET A 121 -11.27 -0.25 3.00
N GLY A 122 -9.94 -0.19 2.92
CA GLY A 122 -9.06 -0.91 3.85
C GLY A 122 -9.22 -0.44 5.29
N VAL A 123 -9.31 0.87 5.49
CA VAL A 123 -9.59 1.50 6.80
C VAL A 123 -10.99 1.14 7.31
N GLN A 124 -12.01 1.22 6.46
CA GLN A 124 -13.39 0.82 6.80
C GLN A 124 -13.44 -0.64 7.26
N MET A 125 -12.82 -1.55 6.51
CA MET A 125 -12.73 -2.97 6.87
C MET A 125 -12.13 -3.16 8.25
N PHE A 126 -10.99 -2.53 8.54
CA PHE A 126 -10.33 -2.64 9.83
C PHE A 126 -11.21 -2.12 10.97
N GLN A 127 -11.77 -0.92 10.83
CA GLN A 127 -12.65 -0.33 11.85
C GLN A 127 -13.89 -1.18 12.12
N SER A 128 -14.47 -1.73 11.06
CA SER A 128 -15.61 -2.64 11.18
C SER A 128 -15.23 -3.92 11.92
N LEU A 129 -14.11 -4.55 11.59
CA LEU A 129 -13.64 -5.77 12.26
C LEU A 129 -13.35 -5.53 13.76
N VAL A 130 -12.81 -4.37 14.12
CA VAL A 130 -12.62 -3.98 15.52
C VAL A 130 -13.97 -3.72 16.19
N GLY A 131 -14.86 -2.94 15.57
CA GLY A 131 -16.19 -2.62 16.09
C GLY A 131 -17.08 -3.86 16.28
N GLN A 132 -16.94 -4.84 15.40
CA GLN A 132 -17.63 -6.13 15.54
C GLN A 132 -17.00 -7.07 16.58
N GLY A 133 -15.87 -6.72 17.19
CA GLY A 133 -15.12 -7.58 18.11
C GLY A 133 -14.45 -8.78 17.43
N VAL A 134 -14.27 -8.73 16.12
CA VAL A 134 -13.51 -9.72 15.33
C VAL A 134 -12.01 -9.54 15.57
N LEU A 135 -11.56 -8.30 15.65
CA LEU A 135 -10.21 -7.91 16.03
C LEU A 135 -10.21 -7.19 17.38
N LEU A 136 -9.18 -7.43 18.17
CA LEU A 136 -8.82 -6.62 19.32
C LEU A 136 -7.61 -5.75 18.95
N GLU A 137 -7.74 -4.44 19.09
CA GLU A 137 -6.68 -3.46 18.91
C GLU A 137 -6.22 -2.98 20.30
N ASP A 138 -4.94 -3.10 20.59
CA ASP A 138 -4.30 -2.62 21.82
C ASP A 138 -3.00 -1.87 21.45
N GLY A 139 -3.12 -0.57 21.25
CA GLY A 139 -2.04 0.27 20.74
C GLY A 139 -1.64 -0.12 19.32
N GLU A 140 -0.41 -0.59 19.13
CA GLU A 140 0.09 -1.10 17.84
C GLU A 140 -0.19 -2.59 17.63
N ASP A 141 -0.57 -3.30 18.68
CA ASP A 141 -0.89 -4.72 18.63
C ASP A 141 -2.31 -4.95 18.12
N VAL A 142 -2.44 -5.87 17.18
CA VAL A 142 -3.74 -6.32 16.64
C VAL A 142 -3.81 -7.83 16.73
N ARG A 143 -4.90 -8.33 17.30
CA ARG A 143 -5.09 -9.76 17.51
C ARG A 143 -6.45 -10.24 17.01
N LEU A 144 -6.49 -11.46 16.47
CA LEU A 144 -7.73 -12.12 16.10
C LEU A 144 -8.39 -12.71 17.35
N THR A 145 -9.66 -12.38 17.57
CA THR A 145 -10.44 -12.91 18.71
C THR A 145 -11.02 -14.30 18.39
N PRO A 146 -11.57 -15.04 19.38
CA PRO A 146 -12.35 -16.27 19.10
C PRO A 146 -13.49 -16.02 18.10
N LYS A 147 -14.26 -14.93 18.26
CA LYS A 147 -15.28 -14.50 17.29
C LYS A 147 -14.68 -14.21 15.92
N GLY A 148 -13.46 -13.65 15.89
CA GLY A 148 -12.73 -13.41 14.65
C GLY A 148 -12.34 -14.68 13.91
N ARG A 149 -12.03 -15.76 14.61
CA ARG A 149 -11.78 -17.08 13.99
C ARG A 149 -13.02 -17.62 13.31
N GLU A 150 -14.18 -17.52 13.96
CA GLU A 150 -15.46 -17.92 13.38
C GLU A 150 -15.78 -17.08 12.14
N PHE A 151 -15.61 -15.76 12.22
CA PHE A 151 -15.78 -14.84 11.10
C PHE A 151 -14.86 -15.21 9.93
N ALA A 152 -13.55 -15.38 10.16
CA ALA A 152 -12.58 -15.70 9.12
C ALA A 152 -12.87 -17.07 8.47
N THR A 153 -13.23 -18.06 9.25
CA THR A 153 -13.65 -19.39 8.75
C THR A 153 -14.92 -19.26 7.90
N GLY A 154 -15.94 -18.54 8.39
CA GLY A 154 -17.17 -18.26 7.63
C GLY A 154 -16.92 -17.48 6.35
N PHE A 155 -15.89 -16.64 6.33
CA PHE A 155 -15.43 -15.92 5.13
C PHE A 155 -14.67 -16.81 4.15
N GLY A 156 -14.42 -18.09 4.52
CA GLY A 156 -13.72 -19.10 3.72
C GLY A 156 -12.21 -19.02 3.80
N ILE A 157 -11.67 -18.53 4.93
CA ILE A 157 -10.23 -18.44 5.21
C ILE A 157 -9.82 -19.62 6.09
N ASP A 158 -8.77 -20.33 5.71
CA ASP A 158 -8.13 -21.36 6.53
C ASP A 158 -7.28 -20.70 7.63
N VAL A 159 -7.90 -20.49 8.79
CA VAL A 159 -7.26 -19.86 9.95
C VAL A 159 -6.09 -20.69 10.46
N ALA A 160 -6.19 -22.04 10.43
CA ALA A 160 -5.13 -22.92 10.90
C ALA A 160 -3.86 -22.78 10.05
N ALA A 161 -4.03 -22.64 8.72
CA ALA A 161 -2.90 -22.36 7.83
C ALA A 161 -2.26 -21.00 8.11
N LEU A 162 -3.04 -19.98 8.50
CA LEU A 162 -2.49 -18.67 8.86
C LEU A 162 -1.69 -18.72 10.16
N GLU A 163 -2.07 -19.55 11.12
CA GLU A 163 -1.37 -19.71 12.41
C GLU A 163 0.02 -20.33 12.28
N THR A 164 0.18 -21.20 11.29
CA THR A 164 1.47 -21.86 11.02
C THR A 164 2.42 -21.00 10.19
N ALA A 165 1.93 -19.88 9.66
CA ALA A 165 2.74 -18.99 8.83
C ALA A 165 3.83 -18.28 9.64
N ARG A 166 5.01 -18.10 9.04
CA ARG A 166 6.13 -17.37 9.66
C ARG A 166 5.84 -15.89 9.92
N ALA A 167 4.98 -15.28 9.09
CA ALA A 167 4.60 -13.88 9.22
C ALA A 167 3.47 -13.70 10.25
N PRO A 168 3.39 -12.57 10.95
CA PRO A 168 2.31 -12.28 11.89
C PRO A 168 0.93 -12.39 11.24
N MET A 169 -0.03 -12.99 11.97
CA MET A 169 -1.41 -13.15 11.49
C MET A 169 -2.09 -11.80 11.30
N CYS A 170 -2.05 -10.96 12.31
CA CYS A 170 -2.59 -9.60 12.28
C CYS A 170 -1.47 -8.60 12.51
N ARG A 171 -1.51 -7.49 11.81
CA ARG A 171 -0.58 -6.38 11.98
C ARG A 171 -1.31 -5.08 11.65
N SER A 172 -1.08 -4.05 12.46
CA SER A 172 -1.48 -2.69 12.14
C SER A 172 -0.60 -2.15 11.00
N CYS A 173 -1.21 -1.46 10.05
CA CYS A 173 -0.51 -0.72 9.02
C CYS A 173 -1.17 0.65 8.87
N LEU A 174 -0.39 1.72 8.95
CA LEU A 174 -0.92 3.08 8.82
C LEU A 174 -1.18 3.40 7.35
N ASP A 175 -2.43 3.71 7.01
CA ASP A 175 -2.76 4.23 5.69
C ASP A 175 -2.28 5.68 5.55
N TRP A 176 -1.38 5.92 4.61
CA TRP A 176 -0.76 7.24 4.43
C TRP A 176 -1.71 8.28 3.83
N SER A 177 -2.80 7.87 3.16
CA SER A 177 -3.83 8.78 2.63
C SER A 177 -4.91 9.09 3.65
N GLU A 178 -5.40 8.06 4.34
CA GLU A 178 -6.47 8.17 5.33
C GLU A 178 -5.95 8.54 6.72
N ARG A 179 -4.65 8.31 6.99
CA ARG A 179 -3.99 8.49 8.30
C ARG A 179 -4.66 7.70 9.42
N ARG A 180 -5.14 6.53 9.09
CA ARG A 180 -5.82 5.59 9.97
C ARG A 180 -5.28 4.20 9.75
N THR A 181 -5.43 3.34 10.74
CA THR A 181 -5.01 1.94 10.66
C THR A 181 -5.84 1.15 9.66
N HIS A 182 -5.19 0.27 8.92
CA HIS A 182 -5.80 -0.81 8.15
C HIS A 182 -5.08 -2.13 8.43
N LEU A 183 -5.74 -3.26 8.14
CA LEU A 183 -5.26 -4.58 8.52
C LEU A 183 -4.21 -5.10 7.54
N ALA A 184 -3.03 -5.36 8.06
CA ALA A 184 -1.96 -6.11 7.41
C ALA A 184 -1.79 -7.50 8.05
N GLY A 185 -0.71 -8.19 7.70
CA GLY A 185 -0.43 -9.55 8.13
C GLY A 185 -1.06 -10.60 7.22
N THR A 186 -0.95 -11.88 7.62
CA THR A 186 -1.46 -12.98 6.78
C THR A 186 -2.98 -12.95 6.66
N LEU A 187 -3.69 -12.47 7.68
CA LEU A 187 -5.14 -12.29 7.64
C LEU A 187 -5.56 -11.18 6.69
N GLY A 188 -4.89 -10.01 6.73
CA GLY A 188 -5.18 -8.91 5.78
C GLY A 188 -4.98 -9.33 4.33
N ARG A 189 -3.92 -10.11 4.06
CA ARG A 189 -3.68 -10.72 2.75
C ARG A 189 -4.78 -11.71 2.38
N ALA A 190 -5.15 -12.62 3.28
CA ALA A 190 -6.15 -13.65 3.02
C ALA A 190 -7.52 -13.05 2.72
N LEU A 191 -7.93 -12.00 3.44
CA LEU A 191 -9.17 -11.27 3.18
C LEU A 191 -9.20 -10.67 1.77
N LEU A 192 -8.14 -9.98 1.35
CA LEU A 192 -8.07 -9.43 0.00
C LEU A 192 -8.07 -10.55 -1.06
N THR A 193 -7.30 -11.61 -0.86
CA THR A 193 -7.27 -12.76 -1.76
C THR A 193 -8.68 -13.37 -1.91
N ARG A 194 -9.38 -13.56 -0.79
CA ARG A 194 -10.73 -14.11 -0.82
C ARG A 194 -11.75 -13.23 -1.52
N MET A 195 -11.67 -11.90 -1.34
CA MET A 195 -12.51 -10.95 -2.09
C MET A 195 -12.27 -11.03 -3.59
N ILE A 196 -11.02 -11.27 -4.02
CA ILE A 196 -10.69 -11.44 -5.44
C ILE A 196 -11.22 -12.77 -5.97
N GLU A 197 -10.99 -13.88 -5.26
CA GLU A 197 -11.46 -15.22 -5.63
C GLU A 197 -12.98 -15.31 -5.75
N THR A 198 -13.70 -14.61 -4.88
CA THR A 198 -15.17 -14.57 -4.90
C THR A 198 -15.75 -13.53 -5.86
N GLY A 199 -14.91 -12.80 -6.62
CA GLY A 199 -15.35 -11.82 -7.61
C GLY A 199 -15.88 -10.51 -7.00
N TRP A 200 -15.66 -10.27 -5.72
CA TRP A 200 -16.00 -8.97 -5.13
C TRP A 200 -15.11 -7.87 -5.66
N ALA A 201 -13.82 -8.17 -5.80
CA ALA A 201 -12.81 -7.22 -6.22
C ALA A 201 -11.88 -7.82 -7.28
N GLN A 202 -11.20 -6.95 -8.00
CA GLN A 202 -10.12 -7.31 -8.91
C GLN A 202 -8.98 -6.30 -8.82
N ARG A 203 -7.76 -6.74 -9.09
CA ARG A 203 -6.60 -5.85 -9.24
C ARG A 203 -6.53 -5.36 -10.68
N GLU A 204 -6.28 -4.07 -10.83
CA GLU A 204 -5.99 -3.50 -12.14
C GLU A 204 -4.56 -3.84 -12.56
N GLU A 205 -4.38 -4.37 -13.77
CA GLU A 205 -3.07 -4.75 -14.28
C GLU A 205 -2.15 -3.51 -14.43
N GLY A 206 -0.92 -3.62 -13.94
CA GLY A 206 0.05 -2.52 -13.97
C GLY A 206 -0.25 -1.37 -13.01
N SER A 207 -1.22 -1.55 -12.10
CA SER A 207 -1.63 -0.57 -11.09
C SER A 207 -1.73 -1.23 -9.72
N ARG A 208 -1.81 -0.39 -8.68
CA ARG A 208 -2.14 -0.82 -7.32
C ARG A 208 -3.62 -0.68 -6.99
N VAL A 209 -4.42 -0.17 -7.92
CA VAL A 209 -5.87 0.00 -7.75
C VAL A 209 -6.55 -1.34 -7.55
N VAL A 210 -7.48 -1.37 -6.60
CA VAL A 210 -8.42 -2.46 -6.41
C VAL A 210 -9.81 -1.95 -6.76
N THR A 211 -10.44 -2.54 -7.77
CA THR A 211 -11.80 -2.18 -8.18
C THR A 211 -12.77 -3.22 -7.64
N PHE A 212 -13.93 -2.76 -7.18
CA PHE A 212 -15.02 -3.62 -6.70
C PHE A 212 -16.14 -3.63 -7.73
N SER A 213 -16.68 -4.83 -8.03
CA SER A 213 -17.93 -4.95 -8.79
C SER A 213 -19.10 -4.36 -7.97
N ASN A 214 -20.20 -4.04 -8.61
CA ASN A 214 -21.39 -3.52 -7.90
C ASN A 214 -21.89 -4.52 -6.83
N SER A 215 -21.97 -5.81 -7.16
CA SER A 215 -22.31 -6.86 -6.20
C SER A 215 -21.24 -7.03 -5.11
N GLY A 216 -19.95 -6.94 -5.48
CA GLY A 216 -18.84 -7.02 -4.54
C GLY A 216 -18.82 -5.85 -3.57
N ARG A 217 -19.15 -4.64 -4.00
CA ARG A 217 -19.31 -3.48 -3.13
C ARG A 217 -20.44 -3.68 -2.13
N ALA A 218 -21.60 -4.13 -2.61
CA ALA A 218 -22.74 -4.41 -1.72
C ALA A 218 -22.39 -5.51 -0.69
N ALA A 219 -21.70 -6.58 -1.12
CA ALA A 219 -21.25 -7.64 -0.23
C ALA A 219 -20.20 -7.13 0.79
N PHE A 220 -19.27 -6.27 0.34
CA PHE A 220 -18.30 -5.63 1.22
C PHE A 220 -18.98 -4.76 2.28
N GLU A 221 -19.92 -3.91 1.87
CA GLU A 221 -20.67 -3.04 2.78
C GLU A 221 -21.51 -3.85 3.79
N ALA A 222 -22.09 -4.97 3.37
CA ALA A 222 -22.82 -5.87 4.26
C ALA A 222 -21.89 -6.56 5.29
N ALA A 223 -20.69 -6.99 4.87
CA ALA A 223 -19.74 -7.68 5.74
C ALA A 223 -18.98 -6.73 6.68
N PHE A 224 -18.71 -5.50 6.24
CA PHE A 224 -17.88 -4.51 6.93
C PHE A 224 -18.63 -3.20 7.21
N GLN A 225 -19.82 -3.33 7.82
CA GLN A 225 -20.60 -2.18 8.29
C GLN A 225 -19.87 -1.46 9.43
N LEU A 226 -19.81 -0.14 9.36
CA LEU A 226 -19.44 0.66 10.51
C LEU A 226 -20.67 0.71 11.43
N GLY A 227 -20.49 0.31 12.69
CA GLY A 227 -21.53 0.46 13.71
C GLY A 227 -21.98 1.93 13.78
N GLY A 228 -23.27 2.16 13.77
CA GLY A 228 -23.85 3.47 13.94
C GLY A 228 -23.64 4.01 15.36
#